data_9ed00b42b980de9591728e38a10a634d
#
_entry.id   9ed00b42b980de9591728e38a10a634d
#
_cell.length_a   1.000
_cell.length_b   1.000
_cell.length_c   1.000
_cell.angle_alpha   90.00
_cell.angle_beta   90.00
_cell.angle_gamma   90.00
#
_symmetry.space_group_name_H-M   'P 1'
#
loop_
_entity.id
_entity.type
_entity.pdbx_description
1 polymer ?
#
loop_
_entity_poly.entity_id
_entity_poly.type
_entity_poly.pdbx_seq_one_letter_code
_entity_poly.pdbx_strand_id
1 'polypeptide(L)'
;MGIESLAANLNIYASDALSERIRGMILSGELPEGYEFPKEEEFCRQLGVGRSTLREAFKVLNASGYIRRIKGHGTVVNKISSILETAPIAETLKAAEIREVLEFREMLETNQAFLAAEKGSDEDIAALGRILKEMEESEKDLPSFSDHDVEFHLLVSKMSGNSLMYAIMKNLENVIDSTVQLAFQIDTEENVRDALAAHKEIFEAIEKHQGSTA
;
A
#
# COMPACT_ATOMS: atom_id res chain seq x y z
N MET A 1 24.05 21.10 13.50
CA MET A 1 23.81 19.78 12.85
C MET A 1 25.11 19.42 12.13
N GLY A 2 25.85 18.44 12.63
CA GLY A 2 27.19 18.14 12.17
C GLY A 2 27.21 17.20 10.95
N ILE A 3 28.35 17.15 10.28
CA ILE A 3 28.65 16.28 9.11
C ILE A 3 28.32 14.79 9.40
N GLU A 4 28.46 14.34 10.65
CA GLU A 4 28.09 13.00 11.10
C GLU A 4 26.56 12.70 10.96
N SER A 5 25.70 13.70 11.19
CA SER A 5 24.25 13.57 10.98
C SER A 5 23.89 13.48 9.50
N LEU A 6 24.63 14.15 8.62
CA LEU A 6 24.46 14.08 7.16
C LEU A 6 24.90 12.70 6.62
N ALA A 7 26.03 12.17 7.11
CA ALA A 7 26.52 10.85 6.71
C ALA A 7 25.61 9.72 7.20
N ALA A 8 25.02 9.84 8.40
CA ALA A 8 24.03 8.90 8.91
C ALA A 8 22.75 8.88 8.03
N ASN A 9 22.26 10.05 7.62
CA ASN A 9 21.08 10.15 6.75
C ASN A 9 21.32 9.55 5.36
N LEU A 10 22.48 9.82 4.75
CA LEU A 10 22.85 9.22 3.45
C LEU A 10 22.94 7.68 3.52
N ASN A 11 23.38 7.14 4.65
CA ASN A 11 23.47 5.70 4.87
C ASN A 11 22.09 5.05 5.06
N ILE A 12 21.15 5.76 5.69
CA ILE A 12 19.74 5.32 5.85
C ILE A 12 19.06 5.25 4.47
N TYR A 13 19.16 6.29 3.65
CA TYR A 13 18.58 6.28 2.30
C TYR A 13 19.14 5.13 1.43
N ALA A 14 20.43 4.84 1.54
CA ALA A 14 21.04 3.75 0.78
C ALA A 14 20.57 2.36 1.27
N SER A 15 20.33 2.17 2.57
CA SER A 15 19.82 0.92 3.12
C SER A 15 18.36 0.69 2.76
N ASP A 16 17.54 1.75 2.77
CA ASP A 16 16.13 1.68 2.39
C ASP A 16 15.99 1.34 0.90
N ALA A 17 16.71 2.05 0.03
CA ALA A 17 16.74 1.75 -1.39
C ALA A 17 17.21 0.32 -1.70
N LEU A 18 18.19 -0.19 -0.95
CA LEU A 18 18.67 -1.56 -1.10
C LEU A 18 17.63 -2.57 -0.63
N SER A 19 16.98 -2.34 0.51
CA SER A 19 15.93 -3.22 1.02
C SER A 19 14.75 -3.30 0.06
N GLU A 20 14.29 -2.17 -0.48
CA GLU A 20 13.21 -2.10 -1.46
C GLU A 20 13.55 -2.86 -2.75
N ARG A 21 14.77 -2.70 -3.24
CA ARG A 21 15.22 -3.43 -4.45
C ARG A 21 15.25 -4.94 -4.24
N ILE A 22 15.82 -5.40 -3.11
CA ILE A 22 15.86 -6.84 -2.78
C ILE A 22 14.43 -7.37 -2.60
N ARG A 23 13.55 -6.62 -1.94
CA ARG A 23 12.12 -6.96 -1.80
C ARG A 23 11.45 -7.16 -3.16
N GLY A 24 11.63 -6.21 -4.07
CA GLY A 24 11.10 -6.31 -5.43
C GLY A 24 11.57 -7.57 -6.17
N MET A 25 12.86 -7.93 -6.03
CA MET A 25 13.42 -9.15 -6.63
C MET A 25 12.86 -10.44 -6.01
N ILE A 26 12.52 -10.42 -4.72
CA ILE A 26 11.87 -11.56 -4.03
C ILE A 26 10.42 -11.70 -4.54
N LEU A 27 9.65 -10.60 -4.58
CA LEU A 27 8.26 -10.62 -5.03
C LEU A 27 8.11 -10.96 -6.51
N SER A 28 9.05 -10.55 -7.36
CA SER A 28 9.07 -10.92 -8.79
C SER A 28 9.55 -12.36 -9.05
N GLY A 29 10.05 -13.06 -8.02
CA GLY A 29 10.63 -14.40 -8.16
C GLY A 29 12.05 -14.44 -8.71
N GLU A 30 12.69 -13.30 -8.97
CA GLU A 30 14.12 -13.22 -9.36
C GLU A 30 15.03 -13.77 -8.26
N LEU A 31 14.66 -13.54 -6.99
CA LEU A 31 15.25 -14.21 -5.83
C LEU A 31 14.21 -15.20 -5.27
N PRO A 32 14.23 -16.47 -5.68
CA PRO A 32 13.21 -17.44 -5.29
C PRO A 32 13.31 -17.84 -3.82
N GLU A 33 12.26 -18.48 -3.31
CA GLU A 33 12.27 -19.12 -1.99
C GLU A 33 13.50 -20.00 -1.79
N GLY A 34 14.11 -19.85 -0.62
CA GLY A 34 15.32 -20.60 -0.26
C GLY A 34 16.60 -20.08 -0.90
N TYR A 35 16.55 -19.01 -1.70
CA TYR A 35 17.77 -18.39 -2.22
C TYR A 35 18.70 -18.02 -1.06
N GLU A 36 19.94 -18.50 -1.10
CA GLU A 36 20.98 -18.22 -0.10
C GLU A 36 21.78 -17.00 -0.56
N PHE A 37 21.75 -15.93 0.24
CA PHE A 37 22.56 -14.75 -0.03
C PHE A 37 24.05 -15.05 0.14
N PRO A 38 24.93 -14.44 -0.67
CA PRO A 38 26.36 -14.51 -0.49
C PRO A 38 26.78 -14.06 0.92
N LYS A 39 27.99 -14.45 1.35
CA LYS A 39 28.55 -13.91 2.60
C LYS A 39 28.60 -12.40 2.56
N GLU A 40 28.31 -11.73 3.70
CA GLU A 40 28.20 -10.26 3.77
C GLU A 40 29.34 -9.53 3.06
N GLU A 41 30.58 -10.00 3.21
CA GLU A 41 31.74 -9.37 2.59
C GLU A 41 31.75 -9.45 1.06
N GLU A 42 31.39 -10.61 0.54
CA GLU A 42 31.28 -10.87 -0.90
C GLU A 42 30.13 -10.05 -1.48
N PHE A 43 28.97 -10.06 -0.81
CA PHE A 43 27.78 -9.36 -1.27
C PHE A 43 27.96 -7.83 -1.25
N CYS A 44 28.61 -7.27 -0.22
CA CYS A 44 29.00 -5.86 -0.19
C CYS A 44 29.90 -5.49 -1.37
N ARG A 45 30.85 -6.36 -1.73
CA ARG A 45 31.74 -6.11 -2.88
C ARG A 45 30.98 -6.13 -4.21
N GLN A 46 30.08 -7.09 -4.38
CA GLN A 46 29.25 -7.21 -5.58
C GLN A 46 28.34 -6.01 -5.78
N LEU A 47 27.71 -5.52 -4.69
CA LEU A 47 26.78 -4.40 -4.71
C LEU A 47 27.46 -3.03 -4.64
N GLY A 48 28.75 -2.97 -4.29
CA GLY A 48 29.45 -1.69 -4.09
C GLY A 48 28.95 -0.90 -2.87
N VAL A 49 28.40 -1.58 -1.84
CA VAL A 49 27.87 -0.96 -0.64
C VAL A 49 28.68 -1.28 0.62
N GLY A 50 28.56 -0.44 1.63
CA GLY A 50 29.18 -0.67 2.93
C GLY A 50 28.49 -1.79 3.73
N ARG A 51 29.24 -2.44 4.65
CA ARG A 51 28.69 -3.49 5.53
C ARG A 51 27.55 -2.97 6.40
N SER A 52 27.60 -1.71 6.86
CA SER A 52 26.53 -1.07 7.64
C SER A 52 25.23 -0.98 6.82
N THR A 53 25.33 -0.51 5.58
CA THR A 53 24.19 -0.39 4.65
C THR A 53 23.53 -1.74 4.41
N LEU A 54 24.32 -2.79 4.11
CA LEU A 54 23.79 -4.13 3.88
C LEU A 54 23.11 -4.70 5.14
N ARG A 55 23.71 -4.51 6.31
CA ARG A 55 23.13 -4.99 7.57
C ARG A 55 21.84 -4.29 7.94
N GLU A 56 21.74 -2.98 7.74
CA GLU A 56 20.47 -2.26 7.98
C GLU A 56 19.38 -2.70 6.98
N ALA A 57 19.71 -2.84 5.70
CA ALA A 57 18.77 -3.39 4.72
C ALA A 57 18.29 -4.80 5.10
N PHE A 58 19.20 -5.68 5.52
CA PHE A 58 18.87 -7.03 5.98
C PHE A 58 18.05 -7.05 7.28
N LYS A 59 18.24 -6.08 8.18
CA LYS A 59 17.39 -5.95 9.37
C LYS A 59 15.94 -5.62 8.98
N VAL A 60 15.75 -4.68 8.06
CA VAL A 60 14.42 -4.31 7.55
C VAL A 60 13.76 -5.53 6.91
N LEU A 61 14.43 -6.18 5.96
CA LEU A 61 13.91 -7.36 5.27
C LEU A 61 13.60 -8.54 6.20
N ASN A 62 14.40 -8.73 7.25
CA ASN A 62 14.15 -9.77 8.25
C ASN A 62 12.98 -9.41 9.17
N ALA A 63 12.84 -8.14 9.57
CA ALA A 63 11.71 -7.66 10.38
C ALA A 63 10.39 -7.76 9.60
N SER A 64 10.44 -7.54 8.28
CA SER A 64 9.30 -7.68 7.36
C SER A 64 9.07 -9.12 6.87
N GLY A 65 9.84 -10.10 7.37
CA GLY A 65 9.62 -11.51 7.07
C GLY A 65 10.11 -11.99 5.72
N TYR A 66 10.73 -11.14 4.88
CA TYR A 66 11.21 -11.54 3.54
C TYR A 66 12.41 -12.49 3.58
N ILE A 67 13.26 -12.36 4.59
CA ILE A 67 14.45 -13.19 4.77
C ILE A 67 14.52 -13.70 6.20
N ARG A 68 15.28 -14.78 6.39
CA ARG A 68 15.65 -15.28 7.73
C ARG A 68 17.11 -15.71 7.79
N ARG A 69 17.67 -15.70 8.97
CA ARG A 69 19.02 -16.21 9.21
C ARG A 69 18.97 -17.67 9.64
N ILE A 70 19.68 -18.55 8.94
CA ILE A 70 19.77 -19.97 9.27
C ILE A 70 21.22 -20.26 9.72
N LYS A 71 21.34 -20.87 10.90
CA LYS A 71 22.65 -21.27 11.43
C LYS A 71 23.32 -22.26 10.46
N GLY A 72 24.50 -21.90 9.97
CA GLY A 72 25.28 -22.73 9.02
C GLY A 72 25.01 -22.42 7.52
N HIS A 73 23.85 -21.83 7.17
CA HIS A 73 23.48 -21.51 5.78
C HIS A 73 23.49 -20.01 5.47
N GLY A 74 23.58 -19.15 6.50
CA GLY A 74 23.60 -17.71 6.28
C GLY A 74 22.21 -17.09 6.26
N THR A 75 21.98 -16.15 5.35
CA THR A 75 20.69 -15.48 5.15
C THR A 75 20.01 -16.07 3.94
N VAL A 76 18.72 -16.42 4.07
CA VAL A 76 17.94 -17.05 3.00
C VAL A 76 16.59 -16.34 2.81
N VAL A 77 16.04 -16.41 1.60
CA VAL A 77 14.71 -15.90 1.27
C VAL A 77 13.63 -16.81 1.87
N ASN A 78 12.61 -16.21 2.47
CA ASN A 78 11.45 -16.90 3.02
C ASN A 78 10.42 -17.27 1.94
N LYS A 79 9.50 -18.16 2.30
CA LYS A 79 8.27 -18.38 1.52
C LYS A 79 7.40 -17.12 1.58
N ILE A 80 6.75 -16.79 0.47
CA ILE A 80 5.73 -15.72 0.44
C ILE A 80 4.60 -16.02 1.42
N SER A 81 4.13 -17.26 1.50
CA SER A 81 3.13 -17.68 2.49
C SER A 81 3.53 -17.40 3.94
N SER A 82 4.82 -17.54 4.28
CA SER A 82 5.32 -17.19 5.62
C SER A 82 5.31 -15.69 5.88
N ILE A 83 5.46 -14.85 4.85
CA ILE A 83 5.33 -13.40 4.95
C ILE A 83 3.89 -13.03 5.27
N LEU A 84 2.92 -13.62 4.56
CA LEU A 84 1.49 -13.40 4.78
C LEU A 84 1.03 -13.78 6.20
N GLU A 85 1.66 -14.79 6.82
CA GLU A 85 1.31 -15.26 8.16
C GLU A 85 1.93 -14.43 9.31
N THR A 86 3.10 -13.82 9.10
CA THR A 86 3.90 -13.29 10.22
C THR A 86 4.31 -11.83 10.07
N ALA A 87 4.21 -11.27 8.89
CA ALA A 87 4.60 -9.89 8.63
C ALA A 87 3.58 -8.86 9.16
N PRO A 88 3.99 -7.61 9.42
CA PRO A 88 3.06 -6.52 9.63
C PRO A 88 2.07 -6.40 8.47
N ILE A 89 0.82 -5.97 8.74
CA ILE A 89 -0.25 -5.90 7.76
C ILE A 89 0.16 -5.18 6.46
N ALA A 90 0.90 -4.08 6.55
CA ALA A 90 1.39 -3.34 5.40
C ALA A 90 2.30 -4.19 4.48
N GLU A 91 3.15 -5.04 5.04
CA GLU A 91 4.02 -5.94 4.26
C GLU A 91 3.24 -7.15 3.74
N THR A 92 2.25 -7.63 4.49
CA THR A 92 1.33 -8.67 4.05
C THR A 92 0.60 -8.23 2.79
N LEU A 93 0.03 -7.02 2.79
CA LEU A 93 -0.66 -6.45 1.63
C LEU A 93 0.25 -6.29 0.41
N LYS A 94 1.50 -5.86 0.61
CA LYS A 94 2.50 -5.74 -0.47
C LYS A 94 2.93 -7.09 -1.07
N ALA A 95 2.85 -8.17 -0.29
CA ALA A 95 3.24 -9.50 -0.71
C ALA A 95 2.08 -10.33 -1.28
N ALA A 96 0.83 -9.90 -1.06
CA ALA A 96 -0.36 -10.54 -1.60
C ALA A 96 -0.49 -10.32 -3.12
N GLU A 97 -1.18 -11.22 -3.80
CA GLU A 97 -1.54 -11.02 -5.19
C GLU A 97 -2.55 -9.87 -5.31
N ILE A 98 -2.41 -9.03 -6.33
CA ILE A 98 -3.27 -7.85 -6.51
C ILE A 98 -4.76 -8.22 -6.51
N ARG A 99 -5.14 -9.35 -7.10
CA ARG A 99 -6.52 -9.83 -7.08
C ARG A 99 -7.05 -10.05 -5.66
N GLU A 100 -6.23 -10.64 -4.79
CA GLU A 100 -6.60 -10.88 -3.38
C GLU A 100 -6.74 -9.55 -2.61
N VAL A 101 -5.89 -8.59 -2.91
CA VAL A 101 -5.97 -7.23 -2.34
C VAL A 101 -7.26 -6.54 -2.77
N LEU A 102 -7.63 -6.63 -4.06
CA LEU A 102 -8.86 -6.03 -4.58
C LEU A 102 -10.13 -6.71 -4.03
N GLU A 103 -10.15 -8.04 -3.92
CA GLU A 103 -11.25 -8.79 -3.29
C GLU A 103 -11.44 -8.39 -1.82
N PHE A 104 -10.33 -8.22 -1.10
CA PHE A 104 -10.36 -7.76 0.30
C PHE A 104 -10.82 -6.31 0.42
N ARG A 105 -10.38 -5.43 -0.49
CA ARG A 105 -10.81 -4.04 -0.57
C ARG A 105 -12.31 -3.94 -0.78
N GLU A 106 -12.87 -4.63 -1.78
CA GLU A 106 -14.30 -4.64 -2.08
C GLU A 106 -15.13 -5.05 -0.84
N MET A 107 -14.73 -6.12 -0.15
CA MET A 107 -15.38 -6.55 1.08
C MET A 107 -15.32 -5.48 2.18
N LEU A 108 -14.20 -4.81 2.33
CA LEU A 108 -14.00 -3.79 3.35
C LEU A 108 -14.80 -2.52 3.05
N GLU A 109 -14.74 -2.03 1.81
CA GLU A 109 -15.42 -0.81 1.36
C GLU A 109 -16.93 -0.93 1.41
N THR A 110 -17.48 -2.06 0.99
CA THR A 110 -18.93 -2.34 1.09
C THR A 110 -19.41 -2.18 2.54
N ASN A 111 -18.69 -2.74 3.51
CA ASN A 111 -19.07 -2.60 4.91
C ASN A 111 -18.84 -1.18 5.45
N GLN A 112 -17.82 -0.48 4.97
CA GLN A 112 -17.55 0.91 5.36
C GLN A 112 -18.61 1.86 4.83
N ALA A 113 -19.03 1.71 3.57
CA ALA A 113 -20.09 2.51 2.96
C ALA A 113 -21.44 2.31 3.68
N PHE A 114 -21.79 1.06 4.00
CA PHE A 114 -22.97 0.76 4.83
C PHE A 114 -22.92 1.51 6.17
N LEU A 115 -21.81 1.40 6.90
CA LEU A 115 -21.66 2.05 8.20
C LEU A 115 -21.57 3.59 8.07
N ALA A 116 -21.00 4.11 7.00
CA ALA A 116 -20.96 5.54 6.73
C ALA A 116 -22.37 6.12 6.48
N ALA A 117 -23.22 5.40 5.76
CA ALA A 117 -24.62 5.78 5.58
C ALA A 117 -25.41 5.77 6.90
N GLU A 118 -25.10 4.84 7.80
CA GLU A 118 -25.76 4.75 9.12
C GLU A 118 -25.29 5.81 10.13
N LYS A 119 -24.02 6.25 10.05
CA LYS A 119 -23.35 7.02 11.12
C LYS A 119 -22.81 8.38 10.65
N GLY A 120 -22.73 8.61 9.35
CA GLY A 120 -22.14 9.83 8.81
C GLY A 120 -22.88 11.08 9.31
N SER A 121 -22.13 12.09 9.74
CA SER A 121 -22.69 13.39 10.09
C SER A 121 -22.96 14.21 8.83
N ASP A 122 -23.89 15.17 8.92
CA ASP A 122 -24.17 16.11 7.82
C ASP A 122 -22.90 16.87 7.36
N GLU A 123 -21.95 17.12 8.29
CA GLU A 123 -20.69 17.76 7.99
C GLU A 123 -19.75 16.83 7.17
N ASP A 124 -19.67 15.55 7.54
CA ASP A 124 -18.87 14.55 6.82
C ASP A 124 -19.49 14.28 5.42
N ILE A 125 -20.83 14.20 5.32
CA ILE A 125 -21.55 14.05 4.04
C ILE A 125 -21.29 15.24 3.13
N ALA A 126 -21.36 16.46 3.66
CA ALA A 126 -21.03 17.66 2.88
C ALA A 126 -19.54 17.69 2.46
N ALA A 127 -18.64 17.16 3.26
CA ALA A 127 -17.22 17.02 2.91
C ALA A 127 -17.04 16.01 1.77
N LEU A 128 -17.72 14.85 1.85
CA LEU A 128 -17.68 13.81 0.83
C LEU A 128 -18.19 14.32 -0.53
N GLY A 129 -19.27 15.11 -0.52
CA GLY A 129 -19.80 15.76 -1.73
C GLY A 129 -18.82 16.76 -2.36
N ARG A 130 -18.00 17.45 -1.56
CA ARG A 130 -16.93 18.32 -2.09
C ARG A 130 -15.84 17.51 -2.79
N ILE A 131 -15.37 16.42 -2.17
CA ILE A 131 -14.35 15.54 -2.77
C ILE A 131 -14.87 14.96 -4.09
N LEU A 132 -16.12 14.48 -4.13
CA LEU A 132 -16.73 13.97 -5.35
C LEU A 132 -16.76 15.02 -6.47
N LYS A 133 -17.05 16.26 -6.15
CA LYS A 133 -17.00 17.36 -7.11
C LYS A 133 -15.59 17.64 -7.61
N GLU A 134 -14.59 17.60 -6.74
CA GLU A 134 -13.16 17.75 -7.09
C GLU A 134 -12.69 16.61 -7.99
N MET A 135 -13.19 15.37 -7.77
CA MET A 135 -12.99 14.25 -8.71
C MET A 135 -13.58 14.53 -10.10
N GLU A 136 -14.81 15.04 -10.18
CA GLU A 136 -15.45 15.42 -11.46
C GLU A 136 -14.63 16.48 -12.20
N GLU A 137 -14.14 17.49 -11.49
CA GLU A 137 -13.33 18.57 -12.07
C GLU A 137 -11.95 18.10 -12.54
N SER A 138 -11.46 16.98 -12.00
CA SER A 138 -10.14 16.39 -12.31
C SER A 138 -10.17 15.20 -13.28
N GLU A 139 -11.29 14.90 -13.95
CA GLU A 139 -11.43 13.76 -14.90
C GLU A 139 -10.30 13.65 -15.94
N LYS A 140 -9.70 14.77 -16.34
CA LYS A 140 -8.61 14.83 -17.35
C LYS A 140 -7.21 14.93 -16.75
N ASP A 141 -7.12 15.06 -15.45
CA ASP A 141 -5.86 15.12 -14.68
C ASP A 141 -5.77 13.90 -13.76
N LEU A 142 -5.26 12.80 -14.31
CA LEU A 142 -5.20 11.51 -13.60
C LEU A 142 -4.51 11.56 -12.23
N PRO A 143 -3.38 12.25 -12.04
CA PRO A 143 -2.81 12.38 -10.71
C PRO A 143 -3.78 13.01 -9.71
N SER A 144 -4.40 14.14 -10.05
CA SER A 144 -5.39 14.80 -9.20
C SER A 144 -6.64 13.95 -8.98
N PHE A 145 -7.12 13.23 -10.01
CA PHE A 145 -8.23 12.30 -9.88
C PHE A 145 -7.91 11.17 -8.88
N SER A 146 -6.73 10.56 -8.99
CA SER A 146 -6.28 9.51 -8.07
C SER A 146 -6.16 10.00 -6.62
N ASP A 147 -5.65 11.21 -6.42
CA ASP A 147 -5.55 11.79 -5.07
C ASP A 147 -6.95 11.95 -4.43
N HIS A 148 -7.93 12.46 -5.19
CA HIS A 148 -9.30 12.62 -4.71
C HIS A 148 -10.03 11.28 -4.53
N ASP A 149 -9.74 10.27 -5.37
CA ASP A 149 -10.23 8.89 -5.21
C ASP A 149 -9.82 8.31 -3.84
N VAL A 150 -8.54 8.42 -3.52
CA VAL A 150 -8.00 8.02 -2.20
C VAL A 150 -8.66 8.79 -1.06
N GLU A 151 -8.84 10.11 -1.21
CA GLU A 151 -9.49 10.94 -0.19
C GLU A 151 -10.95 10.53 0.04
N PHE A 152 -11.68 10.21 -1.04
CA PHE A 152 -13.06 9.74 -0.97
C PHE A 152 -13.17 8.46 -0.14
N HIS A 153 -12.40 7.42 -0.49
CA HIS A 153 -12.40 6.14 0.22
C HIS A 153 -11.97 6.28 1.69
N LEU A 154 -10.96 7.09 1.97
CA LEU A 154 -10.51 7.34 3.34
C LEU A 154 -11.57 8.08 4.17
N LEU A 155 -12.31 9.03 3.57
CA LEU A 155 -13.38 9.72 4.28
C LEU A 155 -14.57 8.79 4.55
N VAL A 156 -15.01 7.98 3.58
CA VAL A 156 -16.04 6.95 3.79
C VAL A 156 -15.63 6.00 4.91
N SER A 157 -14.39 5.55 4.89
CA SER A 157 -13.85 4.69 5.94
C SER A 157 -13.86 5.35 7.31
N LYS A 158 -13.52 6.64 7.41
CA LYS A 158 -13.58 7.42 8.65
C LYS A 158 -15.03 7.56 9.15
N MET A 159 -15.98 7.85 8.23
CA MET A 159 -17.41 7.99 8.53
C MET A 159 -18.02 6.68 9.09
N SER A 160 -17.45 5.52 8.74
CA SER A 160 -17.87 4.23 9.31
C SER A 160 -17.79 4.18 10.85
N GLY A 161 -17.01 5.08 11.45
CA GLY A 161 -16.77 5.13 12.91
C GLY A 161 -15.94 3.96 13.44
N ASN A 162 -15.35 3.13 12.57
CA ASN A 162 -14.51 2.00 12.95
C ASN A 162 -13.02 2.34 12.68
N SER A 163 -12.31 2.69 13.75
CA SER A 163 -10.90 3.09 13.66
C SER A 163 -9.97 2.00 13.13
N LEU A 164 -10.31 0.71 13.34
CA LEU A 164 -9.54 -0.41 12.81
C LEU A 164 -9.72 -0.53 11.28
N MET A 165 -10.96 -0.42 10.79
CA MET A 165 -11.24 -0.40 9.34
C MET A 165 -10.51 0.77 8.67
N TYR A 166 -10.55 1.95 9.28
CA TYR A 166 -9.83 3.12 8.77
C TYR A 166 -8.30 2.89 8.71
N ALA A 167 -7.72 2.31 9.76
CA ALA A 167 -6.28 2.01 9.77
C ALA A 167 -5.88 0.97 8.70
N ILE A 168 -6.71 -0.03 8.47
CA ILE A 168 -6.49 -1.03 7.41
C ILE A 168 -6.63 -0.37 6.04
N MET A 169 -7.69 0.42 5.81
CA MET A 169 -7.92 1.13 4.55
C MET A 169 -6.74 2.03 4.18
N LYS A 170 -6.22 2.79 5.12
CA LYS A 170 -5.03 3.63 4.92
C LYS A 170 -3.79 2.84 4.50
N ASN A 171 -3.63 1.60 4.97
CA ASN A 171 -2.54 0.73 4.52
C ASN A 171 -2.81 0.14 3.12
N LEU A 172 -4.06 -0.15 2.79
CA LEU A 172 -4.48 -0.60 1.46
C LEU A 172 -4.18 0.47 0.40
N GLU A 173 -4.59 1.70 0.63
CA GLU A 173 -4.35 2.81 -0.31
C GLU A 173 -2.86 2.98 -0.66
N ASN A 174 -1.97 2.91 0.33
CA ASN A 174 -0.53 2.97 0.09
C ASN A 174 0.01 1.83 -0.82
N VAL A 175 -0.70 0.70 -0.91
CA VAL A 175 -0.32 -0.43 -1.77
C VAL A 175 -0.97 -0.31 -3.14
N ILE A 176 -2.21 0.16 -3.19
CA ILE A 176 -3.04 0.23 -4.39
C ILE A 176 -2.65 1.43 -5.26
N ASP A 177 -2.29 2.56 -4.68
CA ASP A 177 -1.94 3.79 -5.41
C ASP A 177 -0.96 3.53 -6.57
N SER A 178 0.11 2.77 -6.33
CA SER A 178 1.05 2.39 -7.38
C SER A 178 0.47 1.45 -8.45
N THR A 179 -0.59 0.71 -8.14
CA THR A 179 -1.19 -0.31 -9.02
C THR A 179 -2.40 0.27 -9.76
N VAL A 180 -3.16 1.14 -9.12
CA VAL A 180 -4.29 1.87 -9.71
C VAL A 180 -3.77 2.85 -10.77
N GLN A 181 -2.68 3.57 -10.50
CA GLN A 181 -2.02 4.39 -11.51
C GLN A 181 -1.61 3.58 -12.75
N LEU A 182 -1.22 2.31 -12.58
CA LEU A 182 -0.88 1.44 -13.70
C LEU A 182 -2.14 0.98 -14.46
N ALA A 183 -3.24 0.69 -13.78
CA ALA A 183 -4.51 0.27 -14.39
C ALA A 183 -5.15 1.41 -15.18
N PHE A 184 -5.12 2.64 -14.65
CA PHE A 184 -5.60 3.84 -15.36
C PHE A 184 -4.78 4.20 -16.61
N GLN A 185 -3.56 3.64 -16.78
CA GLN A 185 -2.77 3.84 -18.00
C GLN A 185 -3.25 3.01 -19.20
N ILE A 186 -4.14 2.02 -19.02
CA ILE A 186 -4.51 1.06 -20.07
C ILE A 186 -5.79 1.50 -20.82
N ASP A 187 -6.78 2.10 -20.17
CA ASP A 187 -8.01 2.65 -20.80
C ASP A 187 -8.60 3.78 -19.96
N THR A 188 -7.99 4.93 -20.07
CA THR A 188 -8.06 6.01 -19.09
C THR A 188 -9.44 6.64 -18.97
N GLU A 189 -10.10 6.94 -20.11
CA GLU A 189 -11.35 7.70 -20.09
C GLU A 189 -12.55 6.85 -19.67
N GLU A 190 -12.57 5.57 -20.00
CA GLU A 190 -13.64 4.65 -19.63
C GLU A 190 -13.54 4.31 -18.14
N ASN A 191 -12.34 3.96 -17.66
CA ASN A 191 -12.10 3.64 -16.26
C ASN A 191 -12.43 4.82 -15.32
N VAL A 192 -12.05 6.05 -15.69
CA VAL A 192 -12.37 7.24 -14.91
C VAL A 192 -13.88 7.49 -14.84
N ARG A 193 -14.61 7.33 -15.96
CA ARG A 193 -16.07 7.49 -15.99
C ARG A 193 -16.77 6.44 -15.13
N ASP A 194 -16.35 5.19 -15.23
CA ASP A 194 -16.93 4.09 -14.45
C ASP A 194 -16.67 4.26 -12.95
N ALA A 195 -15.44 4.62 -12.58
CA ALA A 195 -15.09 4.95 -11.20
C ALA A 195 -15.98 6.10 -10.67
N LEU A 196 -16.08 7.20 -11.43
CA LEU A 196 -16.87 8.35 -11.03
C LEU A 196 -18.37 8.03 -10.90
N ALA A 197 -18.91 7.18 -11.78
CA ALA A 197 -20.29 6.72 -11.69
C ALA A 197 -20.52 5.91 -10.40
N ALA A 198 -19.61 5.00 -10.07
CA ALA A 198 -19.68 4.21 -8.84
C ALA A 198 -19.59 5.09 -7.58
N HIS A 199 -18.68 6.08 -7.56
CA HIS A 199 -18.58 7.02 -6.44
C HIS A 199 -19.84 7.85 -6.23
N LYS A 200 -20.52 8.26 -7.33
CA LYS A 200 -21.82 8.96 -7.27
C LYS A 200 -22.89 8.09 -6.62
N GLU A 201 -22.98 6.83 -7.00
CA GLU A 201 -23.95 5.89 -6.42
C GLU A 201 -23.71 5.70 -4.92
N ILE A 202 -22.44 5.53 -4.51
CA ILE A 202 -22.06 5.42 -3.10
C ILE A 202 -22.43 6.69 -2.33
N PHE A 203 -22.07 7.85 -2.87
CA PHE A 203 -22.38 9.14 -2.24
C PHE A 203 -23.89 9.34 -2.06
N GLU A 204 -24.70 9.08 -3.11
CA GLU A 204 -26.15 9.21 -3.04
C GLU A 204 -26.77 8.28 -1.98
N ALA A 205 -26.26 7.05 -1.85
CA ALA A 205 -26.75 6.11 -0.85
C ALA A 205 -26.39 6.58 0.57
N ILE A 206 -25.19 7.12 0.76
CA ILE A 206 -24.77 7.69 2.05
C ILE A 206 -25.59 8.93 2.40
N GLU A 207 -25.77 9.86 1.46
CA GLU A 207 -26.57 11.08 1.63
C GLU A 207 -28.03 10.80 2.01
N LYS A 208 -28.60 9.73 1.45
CA LYS A 208 -29.98 9.28 1.75
C LYS A 208 -30.07 8.37 2.99
N HIS A 209 -28.96 8.12 3.69
CA HIS A 209 -28.86 7.17 4.81
C HIS A 209 -29.37 5.76 4.46
N GLN A 210 -29.10 5.29 3.24
CA GLN A 210 -29.53 4.00 2.70
C GLN A 210 -28.39 2.98 2.68
N GLY A 211 -27.92 2.57 3.85
CA GLY A 211 -26.77 1.66 3.99
C GLY A 211 -26.87 0.37 3.18
N SER A 212 -28.07 -0.16 2.94
CA SER A 212 -28.26 -1.38 2.12
C SER A 212 -27.97 -1.21 0.63
N THR A 213 -27.79 0.02 0.18
CA THR A 213 -27.53 0.41 -1.24
C THR A 213 -26.18 1.08 -1.44
N ALA A 214 -25.51 1.48 -0.33
CA ALA A 214 -24.20 2.13 -0.35
C ALA A 214 -23.04 1.15 -0.62
#